data_95f0006ede1a25e725732bec4c4119f1
#
_entry.id   95f0006ede1a25e725732bec4c4119f1
#
_cell.length_a   1.000
_cell.length_b   1.000
_cell.length_c   1.000
_cell.angle_alpha   90.00
_cell.angle_beta   90.00
_cell.angle_gamma   90.00
#
_symmetry.space_group_name_H-M   'P 1'
#
loop_
_entity.id
_entity.type
_entity.pdbx_description
1 polymer ?
#
loop_
_entity_poly.entity_id
_entity_poly.type
_entity_poly.pdbx_seq_one_letter_code
_entity_poly.pdbx_strand_id
1 'polypeptide(L)'
;MISDSRYAILSFSKLPASYQEGAESLSWGTADFSDAEKLLEKAVSAFNEKRTEDFITFMAENPASNWAQTDLFIELERYYRQYIPFLNPKNERCVWINLFCRPVGDWKTNVVQVNGGGVCFFSIGLNLDTGKRFDFIVNDKS
;
A
#
# COMPACT_ATOMS: atom_id res chain seq x y z
N MET A 1 3.40 1.96 -15.95
CA MET A 1 2.88 3.05 -15.11
C MET A 1 1.38 2.89 -14.88
N ILE A 2 0.91 3.17 -13.69
CA ILE A 2 -0.51 3.05 -13.39
C ILE A 2 -1.33 4.11 -14.12
N SER A 3 -2.53 3.73 -14.55
CA SER A 3 -3.45 4.61 -15.25
C SER A 3 -4.02 5.69 -14.31
N ASP A 4 -4.24 6.90 -14.82
CA ASP A 4 -4.85 8.02 -14.09
C ASP A 4 -6.20 7.66 -13.46
N SER A 5 -6.92 6.71 -14.06
CA SER A 5 -8.21 6.27 -13.54
C SER A 5 -8.10 5.43 -12.25
N ARG A 6 -6.90 5.05 -11.86
CA ARG A 6 -6.66 4.17 -10.72
C ARG A 6 -5.87 4.80 -9.59
N TYR A 7 -5.51 6.07 -9.67
CA TYR A 7 -4.83 6.72 -8.55
C TYR A 7 -5.34 8.12 -8.29
N ALA A 8 -5.09 8.57 -7.06
CA ALA A 8 -5.33 9.95 -6.65
C ALA A 8 -4.16 10.37 -5.77
N ILE A 9 -3.78 11.65 -5.88
CA ILE A 9 -2.79 12.26 -5.00
C ILE A 9 -3.57 13.17 -4.06
N LEU A 10 -3.58 12.83 -2.77
CA LEU A 10 -4.35 13.56 -1.77
C LEU A 10 -3.44 14.56 -1.04
N SER A 11 -4.06 15.60 -0.47
CA SER A 11 -3.33 16.64 0.22
C SER A 11 -2.75 16.13 1.55
N PHE A 12 -1.70 16.80 2.02
CA PHE A 12 -1.04 16.50 3.29
C PHE A 12 -2.02 16.46 4.46
N SER A 13 -3.08 17.27 4.42
CA SER A 13 -4.09 17.30 5.48
C SER A 13 -4.82 15.96 5.66
N LYS A 14 -4.78 15.10 4.65
CA LYS A 14 -5.40 13.76 4.69
C LYS A 14 -4.48 12.69 5.25
N LEU A 15 -3.23 13.01 5.51
CA LEU A 15 -2.24 12.04 6.03
C LEU A 15 -2.67 11.57 7.42
N PRO A 16 -2.54 10.27 7.74
CA PRO A 16 -2.81 9.79 9.10
C PRO A 16 -2.05 10.62 10.13
N ALA A 17 -2.74 10.96 11.23
CA ALA A 17 -2.21 11.88 12.23
C ALA A 17 -0.86 11.47 12.80
N SER A 18 -0.60 10.17 12.91
CA SER A 18 0.67 9.65 13.42
C SER A 18 1.88 10.05 12.58
N TYR A 19 1.69 10.41 11.32
CA TYR A 19 2.78 10.82 10.44
C TYR A 19 2.89 12.33 10.27
N GLN A 20 1.92 13.10 10.76
CA GLN A 20 1.89 14.54 10.54
C GLN A 20 2.83 15.33 11.45
N GLU A 21 3.08 14.84 12.65
CA GLU A 21 3.89 15.58 13.64
C GLU A 21 5.33 15.81 13.13
N GLY A 22 5.70 17.07 13.01
CA GLY A 22 7.02 17.44 12.52
C GLY A 22 7.23 17.26 11.03
N ALA A 23 6.18 16.82 10.30
CA ALA A 23 6.24 16.60 8.87
C ALA A 23 5.70 17.80 8.09
N GLU A 24 6.05 17.87 6.81
CA GLU A 24 5.60 18.94 5.92
C GLU A 24 5.10 18.35 4.61
N SER A 25 4.29 19.12 3.89
CA SER A 25 3.84 18.70 2.57
C SER A 25 5.01 18.60 1.59
N LEU A 26 4.89 17.70 0.62
CA LEU A 26 5.89 17.49 -0.43
C LEU A 26 5.21 17.61 -1.80
N SER A 27 5.80 18.42 -2.67
CA SER A 27 5.36 18.49 -4.07
C SER A 27 5.72 17.18 -4.77
N TRP A 28 4.74 16.57 -5.42
CA TRP A 28 4.89 15.25 -6.02
C TRP A 28 5.23 15.37 -7.50
N GLY A 29 6.39 14.83 -7.89
CA GLY A 29 6.85 14.87 -9.28
C GLY A 29 6.91 13.48 -9.91
N THR A 30 7.19 13.44 -11.20
CA THR A 30 7.29 12.18 -11.97
C THR A 30 8.36 11.26 -11.41
N ALA A 31 9.51 11.81 -10.99
CA ALA A 31 10.58 11.00 -10.40
C ALA A 31 10.15 10.38 -9.07
N ASP A 32 9.43 11.13 -8.26
CA ASP A 32 8.91 10.64 -6.97
C ASP A 32 7.93 9.48 -7.19
N PHE A 33 7.06 9.63 -8.18
CA PHE A 33 6.10 8.61 -8.55
C PHE A 33 6.82 7.31 -8.96
N SER A 34 7.83 7.43 -9.81
CA SER A 34 8.62 6.28 -10.27
C SER A 34 9.35 5.59 -9.12
N ASP A 35 9.98 6.38 -8.24
CA ASP A 35 10.69 5.83 -7.06
C ASP A 35 9.72 5.08 -6.15
N ALA A 36 8.55 5.66 -5.90
CA ALA A 36 7.54 5.04 -5.06
C ALA A 36 7.04 3.71 -5.65
N GLU A 37 6.77 3.68 -6.95
CA GLU A 37 6.28 2.46 -7.60
C GLU A 37 7.31 1.33 -7.53
N LYS A 38 8.59 1.63 -7.70
CA LYS A 38 9.65 0.62 -7.59
C LYS A 38 9.72 0.02 -6.19
N LEU A 39 9.64 0.88 -5.17
CA LEU A 39 9.67 0.42 -3.78
C LEU A 39 8.40 -0.35 -3.41
N LEU A 40 7.26 0.10 -3.91
CA LEU A 40 5.98 -0.59 -3.70
C LEU A 40 6.01 -1.99 -4.32
N GLU A 41 6.50 -2.13 -5.54
CA GLU A 41 6.64 -3.42 -6.21
C GLU A 41 7.52 -4.37 -5.41
N LYS A 42 8.64 -3.87 -4.89
CA LYS A 42 9.53 -4.67 -4.04
C LYS A 42 8.84 -5.15 -2.77
N ALA A 43 8.10 -4.26 -2.12
CA ALA A 43 7.40 -4.59 -0.89
C ALA A 43 6.32 -5.65 -1.13
N VAL A 44 5.55 -5.49 -2.19
CA VAL A 44 4.49 -6.45 -2.55
C VAL A 44 5.08 -7.79 -2.97
N SER A 45 6.18 -7.80 -3.72
CA SER A 45 6.87 -9.04 -4.08
C SER A 45 7.34 -9.81 -2.85
N ALA A 46 7.93 -9.10 -1.89
CA ALA A 46 8.38 -9.72 -0.64
C ALA A 46 7.19 -10.28 0.16
N PHE A 47 6.09 -9.54 0.22
CA PHE A 47 4.88 -10.01 0.88
C PHE A 47 4.34 -11.28 0.23
N ASN A 48 4.23 -11.29 -1.10
CA ASN A 48 3.72 -12.45 -1.84
C ASN A 48 4.63 -13.67 -1.71
N GLU A 49 5.93 -13.45 -1.67
CA GLU A 49 6.92 -14.52 -1.46
C GLU A 49 6.72 -15.18 -0.09
N LYS A 50 6.57 -14.38 0.95
CA LYS A 50 6.32 -14.87 2.29
C LYS A 50 4.98 -15.62 2.36
N ARG A 51 3.95 -15.10 1.70
CA ARG A 51 2.63 -15.75 1.63
C ARG A 51 2.72 -17.08 0.91
N THR A 52 3.53 -17.18 -0.14
CA THR A 52 3.74 -18.44 -0.86
C THR A 52 4.34 -19.49 0.07
N GLU A 53 5.37 -19.14 0.84
CA GLU A 53 5.98 -20.04 1.81
C GLU A 53 4.96 -20.51 2.86
N ASP A 54 4.20 -19.57 3.40
CA ASP A 54 3.18 -19.88 4.41
C ASP A 54 2.07 -20.78 3.85
N PHE A 55 1.67 -20.52 2.59
CA PHE A 55 0.66 -21.34 1.91
C PHE A 55 1.15 -22.76 1.71
N ILE A 56 2.39 -22.95 1.25
CA ILE A 56 2.97 -24.28 1.02
C ILE A 56 3.02 -25.03 2.35
N THR A 57 3.47 -24.40 3.42
CA THR A 57 3.54 -25.00 4.74
C THR A 57 2.14 -25.40 5.24
N PHE A 58 1.17 -24.48 5.09
CA PHE A 58 -0.21 -24.74 5.52
C PHE A 58 -0.81 -25.92 4.75
N MET A 59 -0.64 -25.97 3.43
CA MET A 59 -1.21 -27.05 2.61
C MET A 59 -0.55 -28.40 2.89
N ALA A 60 0.74 -28.42 3.24
CA ALA A 60 1.43 -29.64 3.66
C ALA A 60 0.83 -30.22 4.95
N GLU A 61 0.41 -29.33 5.87
CA GLU A 61 -0.18 -29.72 7.14
C GLU A 61 -1.69 -29.96 7.04
N ASN A 62 -2.35 -29.39 6.04
CA ASN A 62 -3.81 -29.41 5.87
C ASN A 62 -4.19 -29.75 4.41
N PRO A 63 -3.87 -30.97 3.93
CA PRO A 63 -4.03 -31.31 2.51
C PRO A 63 -5.48 -31.32 2.00
N ALA A 64 -6.45 -31.37 2.89
CA ALA A 64 -7.88 -31.35 2.52
C ALA A 64 -8.45 -29.93 2.44
N SER A 65 -7.65 -28.90 2.69
CA SER A 65 -8.12 -27.52 2.70
C SER A 65 -8.32 -26.96 1.28
N ASN A 66 -9.41 -26.20 1.09
CA ASN A 66 -9.74 -25.53 -0.17
C ASN A 66 -9.48 -24.03 -0.07
N TRP A 67 -8.21 -23.65 -0.09
CA TRP A 67 -7.84 -22.24 -0.07
C TRP A 67 -7.70 -21.71 -1.49
N ALA A 68 -8.39 -20.61 -1.78
CA ALA A 68 -8.21 -19.92 -3.05
C ALA A 68 -6.96 -19.04 -2.99
N GLN A 69 -6.03 -19.22 -3.93
CA GLN A 69 -4.79 -18.42 -3.99
C GLN A 69 -5.07 -16.93 -4.13
N THR A 70 -6.16 -16.57 -4.83
CA THR A 70 -6.52 -15.17 -5.06
C THR A 70 -6.78 -14.39 -3.78
N ASP A 71 -7.12 -15.08 -2.67
CA ASP A 71 -7.37 -14.42 -1.39
C ASP A 71 -6.10 -14.19 -0.58
N LEU A 72 -4.96 -14.70 -1.05
CA LEU A 72 -3.70 -14.69 -0.31
C LEU A 72 -2.70 -13.67 -0.85
N PHE A 73 -2.74 -13.40 -2.14
CA PHE A 73 -1.71 -12.62 -2.81
C PHE A 73 -2.22 -11.27 -3.28
N ILE A 74 -1.31 -10.30 -3.32
CA ILE A 74 -1.60 -8.98 -3.84
C ILE A 74 -1.24 -8.96 -5.32
N GLU A 75 -2.23 -8.74 -6.19
CA GLU A 75 -2.03 -8.50 -7.61
C GLU A 75 -2.01 -6.98 -7.82
N LEU A 76 -0.86 -6.38 -7.62
CA LEU A 76 -0.69 -4.94 -7.51
C LEU A 76 -1.27 -4.15 -8.69
N GLU A 77 -1.19 -4.67 -9.89
CA GLU A 77 -1.70 -4.00 -11.09
C GLU A 77 -3.22 -3.83 -11.10
N ARG A 78 -3.93 -4.54 -10.24
CA ARG A 78 -5.40 -4.44 -10.13
C ARG A 78 -5.85 -3.40 -9.11
N TYR A 79 -4.92 -2.82 -8.35
CA TYR A 79 -5.27 -1.97 -7.22
C TYR A 79 -5.44 -0.52 -7.63
N TYR A 80 -6.38 0.14 -6.96
CA TYR A 80 -6.50 1.59 -6.92
C TYR A 80 -5.60 2.11 -5.82
N ARG A 81 -5.13 3.36 -5.94
CA ARG A 81 -4.13 3.90 -5.02
C ARG A 81 -4.40 5.35 -4.66
N GLN A 82 -4.16 5.65 -3.39
CA GLN A 82 -4.15 7.03 -2.88
C GLN A 82 -2.75 7.31 -2.36
N TYR A 83 -2.10 8.34 -2.92
CA TYR A 83 -0.75 8.75 -2.52
C TYR A 83 -0.85 10.03 -1.70
N ILE A 84 -0.20 10.06 -0.53
CA ILE A 84 -0.04 11.29 0.25
C ILE A 84 1.45 11.50 0.48
N PRO A 85 2.10 12.36 -0.35
CA PRO A 85 3.52 12.64 -0.19
C PRO A 85 3.77 13.59 0.96
N PHE A 86 4.90 13.43 1.63
CA PHE A 86 5.29 14.31 2.72
C PHE A 86 6.81 14.28 2.95
N LEU A 87 7.31 15.33 3.60
CA LEU A 87 8.68 15.36 4.13
C LEU A 87 8.60 14.97 5.60
N ASN A 88 9.39 13.99 6.00
CA ASN A 88 9.41 13.58 7.41
C ASN A 88 10.23 14.59 8.26
N PRO A 89 10.27 14.44 9.61
CA PRO A 89 11.04 15.35 10.45
C PRO A 89 12.53 15.44 10.12
N LYS A 90 13.08 14.46 9.43
CA LYS A 90 14.49 14.46 8.97
C LYS A 90 14.64 15.08 7.59
N ASN A 91 13.57 15.67 7.04
CA ASN A 91 13.53 16.29 5.72
C ASN A 91 13.78 15.28 4.59
N GLU A 92 13.36 14.05 4.79
CA GLU A 92 13.43 12.99 3.77
C GLU A 92 12.10 12.88 3.05
N ARG A 93 12.15 12.59 1.74
CA ARG A 93 10.94 12.40 0.93
C ARG A 93 10.28 11.10 1.31
N CYS A 94 9.01 11.18 1.69
CA CYS A 94 8.21 10.02 2.05
C CYS A 94 6.86 10.07 1.33
N VAL A 95 6.20 8.93 1.29
CA VAL A 95 4.82 8.84 0.81
C VAL A 95 4.09 7.76 1.61
N TRP A 96 2.86 8.08 1.99
CA TRP A 96 1.95 7.07 2.51
C TRP A 96 1.01 6.68 1.38
N ILE A 97 0.89 5.37 1.12
CA ILE A 97 0.05 4.85 0.04
C ILE A 97 -1.03 3.98 0.63
N ASN A 98 -2.28 4.28 0.29
CA ASN A 98 -3.44 3.48 0.63
C ASN A 98 -3.92 2.77 -0.63
N LEU A 99 -4.07 1.46 -0.57
CA LEU A 99 -4.38 0.65 -1.75
C LEU A 99 -5.62 -0.20 -1.51
N PHE A 100 -6.44 -0.33 -2.55
CA PHE A 100 -7.67 -1.09 -2.47
C PHE A 100 -7.99 -1.71 -3.84
N CYS A 101 -8.49 -2.95 -3.83
CA CYS A 101 -8.68 -3.73 -5.05
C CYS A 101 -9.95 -3.33 -5.83
N ARG A 102 -10.78 -2.46 -5.26
CA ARG A 102 -12.00 -1.95 -5.90
C ARG A 102 -12.25 -0.52 -5.45
N PRO A 103 -12.90 0.31 -6.27
CA PRO A 103 -13.19 1.69 -5.87
C PRO A 103 -14.22 1.71 -4.73
N VAL A 104 -14.03 2.62 -3.78
CA VAL A 104 -14.89 2.77 -2.60
C VAL A 104 -15.21 4.25 -2.40
N GLY A 105 -16.49 4.60 -2.44
CA GLY A 105 -16.94 5.97 -2.15
C GLY A 105 -16.21 7.04 -2.94
N ASP A 106 -15.93 8.15 -2.29
CA ASP A 106 -15.23 9.31 -2.88
C ASP A 106 -13.71 9.15 -2.80
N TRP A 107 -13.20 8.05 -3.27
CA TRP A 107 -11.78 7.71 -3.14
C TRP A 107 -10.84 8.68 -3.85
N LYS A 108 -11.31 9.49 -4.78
CA LYS A 108 -10.48 10.50 -5.43
C LYS A 108 -10.15 11.68 -4.50
N THR A 109 -10.92 11.86 -3.44
CA THR A 109 -10.79 13.01 -2.55
C THR A 109 -10.65 12.66 -1.07
N ASN A 110 -11.14 11.49 -0.64
CA ASN A 110 -11.15 11.08 0.76
C ASN A 110 -10.43 9.75 0.95
N VAL A 111 -9.67 9.63 2.03
CA VAL A 111 -8.96 8.39 2.37
C VAL A 111 -9.97 7.27 2.58
N VAL A 112 -9.76 6.17 1.87
CA VAL A 112 -10.60 4.98 2.01
C VAL A 112 -10.23 4.25 3.30
N GLN A 113 -11.25 4.00 4.15
CA GLN A 113 -11.09 3.24 5.38
C GLN A 113 -12.16 2.15 5.40
N VAL A 114 -11.72 0.90 5.40
CA VAL A 114 -12.61 -0.27 5.41
C VAL A 114 -12.10 -1.23 6.47
N ASN A 115 -13.02 -1.82 7.24
CA ASN A 115 -12.70 -2.89 8.18
C ASN A 115 -12.84 -4.23 7.47
N GLY A 116 -11.84 -5.11 7.64
CA GLY A 116 -11.85 -6.41 6.98
C GLY A 116 -11.45 -6.36 5.52
N GLY A 117 -11.82 -7.37 4.75
CA GLY A 117 -11.53 -7.47 3.33
C GLY A 117 -10.18 -8.08 2.97
N GLY A 118 -9.34 -8.37 3.95
CA GLY A 118 -8.05 -9.02 3.73
C GLY A 118 -7.13 -8.23 2.82
N VAL A 119 -6.46 -8.89 1.90
CA VAL A 119 -5.48 -8.27 1.00
C VAL A 119 -6.08 -7.23 0.04
N CYS A 120 -7.40 -7.15 -0.06
CA CYS A 120 -8.05 -6.12 -0.89
C CYS A 120 -7.75 -4.70 -0.38
N PHE A 121 -7.43 -4.54 0.90
CA PHE A 121 -7.17 -3.25 1.52
C PHE A 121 -5.86 -3.29 2.30
N PHE A 122 -4.90 -2.50 1.87
CA PHE A 122 -3.64 -2.38 2.59
C PHE A 122 -3.06 -0.98 2.42
N SER A 123 -2.16 -0.63 3.34
CA SER A 123 -1.44 0.63 3.28
C SER A 123 0.04 0.40 3.58
N ILE A 124 0.86 1.31 3.14
CA ILE A 124 2.31 1.23 3.32
C ILE A 124 2.91 2.63 3.31
N GLY A 125 3.90 2.86 4.17
CA GLY A 125 4.74 4.04 4.10
C GLY A 125 6.04 3.71 3.39
N LEU A 126 6.52 4.63 2.57
CA LEU A 126 7.78 4.49 1.86
C LEU A 126 8.63 5.74 2.07
N ASN A 127 9.91 5.54 2.40
CA ASN A 127 10.89 6.61 2.43
C ASN A 127 11.67 6.55 1.13
N LEU A 128 11.48 7.54 0.26
CA LEU A 128 12.06 7.53 -1.09
C LEU A 128 13.56 7.80 -1.07
N ASP A 129 14.06 8.47 -0.05
CA ASP A 129 15.48 8.82 0.05
C ASP A 129 16.31 7.68 0.64
N THR A 130 15.76 6.91 1.56
CA THR A 130 16.47 5.78 2.17
C THR A 130 16.13 4.44 1.52
N GLY A 131 15.02 4.37 0.79
CA GLY A 131 14.52 3.12 0.21
C GLY A 131 13.84 2.20 1.21
N LYS A 132 13.61 2.66 2.44
CA LYS A 132 13.00 1.85 3.48
C LYS A 132 11.48 1.98 3.46
N ARG A 133 10.81 0.89 3.80
CA ARG A 133 9.37 0.87 3.99
C ARG A 133 9.04 0.85 5.48
N PHE A 134 7.84 1.32 5.82
CA PHE A 134 7.35 1.30 7.19
C PHE A 134 5.83 1.10 7.17
N ASP A 135 5.31 0.51 8.24
CA ASP A 135 3.87 0.31 8.46
C ASP A 135 3.13 -0.32 7.27
N PHE A 136 3.64 -1.44 6.79
CA PHE A 136 2.95 -2.24 5.80
C PHE A 136 1.82 -2.99 6.51
N ILE A 137 0.60 -2.49 6.37
CA ILE A 137 -0.57 -2.99 7.11
C ILE A 137 -1.61 -3.53 6.14
N VAL A 138 -1.90 -4.82 6.24
CA VAL A 138 -2.93 -5.49 5.47
C VAL A 138 -4.14 -5.70 6.38
N ASN A 139 -5.34 -5.42 5.86
CA ASN A 139 -6.56 -5.59 6.64
C ASN A 139 -6.78 -7.05 7.03
N ASP A 140 -7.49 -7.25 8.14
CA ASP A 140 -7.94 -8.57 8.56
C ASP A 140 -8.96 -9.13 7.57
N LYS A 141 -9.05 -10.44 7.49
CA LYS A 141 -9.90 -11.12 6.54
C LYS A 141 -11.39 -10.91 6.80
N SER A 142 -11.76 -10.73 8.04
CA SER A 142 -13.17 -10.57 8.43
C SER A 142 -13.59 -9.12 8.59
#